data_f9054ff90b3370318eb892c02a8992d0
#
_entry.id   f9054ff90b3370318eb892c02a8992d0
#
_cell.length_a   1.000
_cell.length_b   1.000
_cell.length_c   1.000
_cell.angle_alpha   90.00
_cell.angle_beta   90.00
_cell.angle_gamma   90.00
#
_symmetry.space_group_name_H-M   'P 1'
#
loop_
_entity.id
_entity.type
_entity.pdbx_description
1 polymer ?
#
loop_
_entity_poly.entity_id
_entity_poly.type
_entity_poly.pdbx_seq_one_letter_code
_entity_poly.pdbx_strand_id
1 'polypeptide(L)'
;MLRPMTERDWNIVQKWETDPDVLYYFDSGWVDERELETTQMIYRGVSQAAFVFIVELQTRPIGVCWLQRMNLHRLLEKMPDKDLRRIDLAIGEKELWGHGLGTEMIGILTKFGFETEKCDAIFGCSIGDYNPRSRRSFEKNGYSLFAENIQPEGNKAKIEFDLILTRKNYLCLTAQTHRTKA
;
A
#
# COMPACT_ATOMS: atom_id res chain seq x y z
N MET A 1 15.58 -1.14 0.00
CA MET A 1 15.47 -2.48 0.63
C MET A 1 14.27 -2.48 1.59
N LEU A 2 13.63 -3.65 1.79
CA LEU A 2 12.62 -3.81 2.84
C LEU A 2 13.19 -4.62 3.99
N ARG A 3 13.01 -4.15 5.22
CA ARG A 3 13.25 -4.95 6.42
C ARG A 3 12.00 -5.01 7.29
N PRO A 4 11.80 -6.08 8.09
CA PRO A 4 10.69 -6.14 9.03
C PRO A 4 10.68 -4.91 9.96
N MET A 5 9.49 -4.36 10.18
CA MET A 5 9.29 -3.31 11.17
C MET A 5 9.38 -3.91 12.59
N THR A 6 9.94 -3.14 13.50
CA THR A 6 10.03 -3.48 14.93
C THR A 6 9.54 -2.31 15.77
N GLU A 7 9.34 -2.54 17.07
CA GLU A 7 8.95 -1.48 18.01
C GLU A 7 9.98 -0.34 18.10
N ARG A 8 11.24 -0.57 17.70
CA ARG A 8 12.27 0.46 17.66
C ARG A 8 12.04 1.49 16.57
N ASP A 9 11.16 1.19 15.61
CA ASP A 9 10.86 2.06 14.47
C ASP A 9 9.73 3.05 14.77
N TRP A 10 9.02 2.94 15.89
CA TRP A 10 7.86 3.77 16.17
C TRP A 10 8.14 5.27 16.14
N ASN A 11 9.30 5.70 16.66
CA ASN A 11 9.65 7.12 16.67
C ASN A 11 9.83 7.69 15.24
N ILE A 12 10.41 6.91 14.32
CA ILE A 12 10.55 7.37 12.94
C ILE A 12 9.22 7.33 12.20
N VAL A 13 8.39 6.32 12.46
CA VAL A 13 7.05 6.24 11.86
C VAL A 13 6.18 7.38 12.38
N GLN A 14 6.19 7.67 13.68
CA GLN A 14 5.49 8.80 14.26
C GLN A 14 5.95 10.13 13.64
N LYS A 15 7.26 10.34 13.43
CA LYS A 15 7.76 11.53 12.72
C LYS A 15 7.06 11.73 11.39
N TRP A 16 6.81 10.67 10.63
CA TRP A 16 6.08 10.75 9.36
C TRP A 16 4.58 10.96 9.54
N GLU A 17 3.99 10.42 10.59
CA GLU A 17 2.58 10.56 10.92
C GLU A 17 2.24 11.86 11.67
N THR A 18 3.23 12.70 12.00
CA THR A 18 3.06 14.09 12.47
C THR A 18 3.36 15.12 11.37
N ASP A 19 3.84 14.68 10.20
CA ASP A 19 4.02 15.57 9.06
C ASP A 19 2.69 15.69 8.28
N PRO A 20 2.06 16.88 8.22
CA PRO A 20 0.75 17.04 7.58
C PRO A 20 0.75 16.73 6.09
N ASP A 21 1.87 16.94 5.39
CA ASP A 21 1.96 16.61 3.97
C ASP A 21 1.97 15.08 3.76
N VAL A 22 2.62 14.33 4.67
CA VAL A 22 2.63 12.86 4.63
C VAL A 22 1.25 12.32 4.97
N LEU A 23 0.63 12.81 6.06
CA LEU A 23 -0.72 12.42 6.46
C LEU A 23 -1.75 12.75 5.39
N TYR A 24 -1.60 13.88 4.70
CA TYR A 24 -2.51 14.25 3.62
C TYR A 24 -2.65 13.14 2.56
N TYR A 25 -1.60 12.40 2.26
CA TYR A 25 -1.65 11.31 1.26
C TYR A 25 -1.79 9.92 1.88
N PHE A 26 -1.46 9.76 3.14
CA PHE A 26 -1.44 8.46 3.81
C PHE A 26 -2.78 8.12 4.46
N ASP A 27 -3.48 9.11 5.01
CA ASP A 27 -4.78 8.91 5.63
C ASP A 27 -5.92 9.34 4.71
N SER A 28 -7.02 8.59 4.72
CA SER A 28 -8.23 8.92 3.95
C SER A 28 -9.09 10.00 4.63
N GLY A 29 -8.91 10.19 5.95
CA GLY A 29 -9.61 11.20 6.73
C GLY A 29 -8.85 12.54 6.82
N TRP A 30 -9.47 13.47 7.53
CA TRP A 30 -8.83 14.70 7.96
C TRP A 30 -8.13 14.44 9.31
N VAL A 31 -6.84 14.15 9.25
CA VAL A 31 -6.00 13.91 10.44
C VAL A 31 -4.84 14.88 10.37
N ASP A 32 -4.75 15.74 11.39
CA ASP A 32 -3.69 16.76 11.45
C ASP A 32 -2.42 16.22 12.09
N GLU A 33 -2.56 15.36 13.11
CA GLU A 33 -1.46 14.78 13.87
C GLU A 33 -1.90 13.47 14.52
N ARG A 34 -0.94 12.56 14.73
CA ARG A 34 -1.16 11.32 15.51
C ARG A 34 -0.22 11.28 16.71
N GLU A 35 -0.80 10.97 17.85
CA GLU A 35 -0.01 10.69 19.06
C GLU A 35 0.71 9.34 18.93
N LEU A 36 1.85 9.20 19.64
CA LEU A 36 2.65 7.99 19.61
C LEU A 36 1.85 6.73 20.00
N GLU A 37 1.00 6.84 21.02
CA GLU A 37 0.15 5.73 21.47
C GLU A 37 -0.81 5.25 20.35
N THR A 38 -1.37 6.20 19.60
CA THR A 38 -2.25 5.89 18.46
C THR A 38 -1.47 5.19 17.36
N THR A 39 -0.29 5.68 17.01
CA THR A 39 0.63 5.03 16.06
C THR A 39 0.96 3.60 16.52
N GLN A 40 1.35 3.40 17.77
CA GLN A 40 1.65 2.08 18.33
C GLN A 40 0.44 1.13 18.26
N MET A 41 -0.74 1.61 18.62
CA MET A 41 -1.98 0.83 18.57
C MET A 41 -2.30 0.37 17.14
N ILE A 42 -2.20 1.28 16.16
CA ILE A 42 -2.44 0.98 14.75
C ILE A 42 -1.48 -0.11 14.27
N TYR A 43 -0.17 0.06 14.46
CA TYR A 43 0.81 -0.89 13.94
C TYR A 43 0.82 -2.24 14.67
N ARG A 44 0.50 -2.28 15.96
CA ARG A 44 0.25 -3.54 16.67
C ARG A 44 -0.97 -4.26 16.10
N GLY A 45 -2.05 -3.53 15.79
CA GLY A 45 -3.24 -4.10 15.16
C GLY A 45 -2.96 -4.62 13.75
N VAL A 46 -2.31 -3.80 12.91
CA VAL A 46 -1.94 -4.17 11.53
C VAL A 46 -1.02 -5.39 11.52
N SER A 47 -0.02 -5.47 12.41
CA SER A 47 0.95 -6.57 12.48
C SER A 47 0.34 -7.94 12.79
N GLN A 48 -0.89 -7.99 13.30
CA GLN A 48 -1.60 -9.26 13.52
C GLN A 48 -2.08 -9.92 12.21
N ALA A 49 -2.25 -9.14 11.16
CA ALA A 49 -2.80 -9.60 9.89
C ALA A 49 -1.99 -9.14 8.66
N ALA A 50 -0.80 -8.59 8.88
CA ALA A 50 0.05 -8.04 7.84
C ALA A 50 1.53 -8.33 8.05
N PHE A 51 2.27 -8.39 6.94
CA PHE A 51 3.72 -8.28 6.92
C PHE A 51 4.07 -6.81 6.80
N VAL A 52 4.56 -6.20 7.88
CA VAL A 52 4.90 -4.77 7.95
C VAL A 52 6.40 -4.59 7.81
N PHE A 53 6.79 -3.66 6.93
CA PHE A 53 8.20 -3.39 6.61
C PHE A 53 8.51 -1.91 6.71
N ILE A 54 9.74 -1.62 7.15
CA ILE A 54 10.38 -0.33 6.93
C ILE A 54 11.07 -0.34 5.56
N VAL A 55 10.82 0.71 4.81
CA VAL A 55 11.52 0.98 3.53
C VAL A 55 12.83 1.69 3.84
N GLU A 56 13.95 1.15 3.35
CA GLU A 56 15.28 1.75 3.53
C GLU A 56 15.94 2.07 2.21
N LEU A 57 16.55 3.24 2.15
CA LEU A 57 17.47 3.66 1.10
C LEU A 57 18.86 3.85 1.72
N GLN A 58 19.85 3.04 1.29
CA GLN A 58 21.22 3.07 1.85
C GLN A 58 21.25 3.03 3.39
N THR A 59 20.48 2.11 3.99
CA THR A 59 20.31 1.94 5.44
C THR A 59 19.54 3.04 6.17
N ARG A 60 19.16 4.12 5.51
CA ARG A 60 18.30 5.16 6.07
C ARG A 60 16.82 4.76 5.92
N PRO A 61 16.03 4.72 7.00
CA PRO A 61 14.58 4.56 6.91
C PRO A 61 13.97 5.74 6.15
N ILE A 62 13.09 5.45 5.18
CA ILE A 62 12.47 6.48 4.32
C ILE A 62 10.96 6.34 4.20
N GLY A 63 10.39 5.26 4.73
CA GLY A 63 8.96 5.01 4.65
C GLY A 63 8.57 3.67 5.27
N VAL A 64 7.29 3.38 5.21
CA VAL A 64 6.67 2.16 5.72
C VAL A 64 5.75 1.57 4.66
N CYS A 65 5.68 0.25 4.59
CA CYS A 65 4.72 -0.44 3.72
C CYS A 65 4.33 -1.79 4.32
N TRP A 66 3.19 -2.33 3.88
CA TRP A 66 2.77 -3.66 4.31
C TRP A 66 1.92 -4.38 3.29
N LEU A 67 1.93 -5.71 3.39
CA LEU A 67 1.01 -6.61 2.72
C LEU A 67 0.07 -7.20 3.77
N GLN A 68 -1.18 -6.81 3.75
CA GLN A 68 -2.20 -7.16 4.73
C GLN A 68 -3.23 -8.13 4.15
N ARG A 69 -3.76 -9.04 4.97
CA ARG A 69 -4.98 -9.77 4.65
C ARG A 69 -6.12 -8.78 4.45
N MET A 70 -6.95 -9.03 3.42
CA MET A 70 -8.09 -8.16 3.13
C MET A 70 -9.02 -8.08 4.35
N ASN A 71 -9.35 -6.86 4.75
CA ASN A 71 -10.24 -6.54 5.87
C ASN A 71 -11.43 -5.66 5.47
N LEU A 72 -11.56 -5.35 4.17
CA LEU A 72 -12.67 -4.57 3.65
C LEU A 72 -13.81 -5.50 3.21
N HIS A 73 -14.90 -5.51 3.98
CA HIS A 73 -16.04 -6.41 3.78
C HIS A 73 -16.59 -6.32 2.36
N ARG A 74 -16.68 -5.10 1.80
CA ARG A 74 -17.14 -4.84 0.43
C ARG A 74 -16.33 -5.57 -0.67
N LEU A 75 -15.08 -5.93 -0.40
CA LEU A 75 -14.22 -6.66 -1.33
C LEU A 75 -14.27 -8.17 -1.07
N LEU A 76 -14.37 -8.57 0.20
CA LEU A 76 -14.52 -9.98 0.60
C LEU A 76 -15.83 -10.56 0.06
N GLU A 77 -16.93 -9.83 0.09
CA GLU A 77 -18.21 -10.26 -0.46
C GLU A 77 -18.19 -10.46 -1.98
N LYS A 78 -17.39 -9.66 -2.70
CA LYS A 78 -17.28 -9.75 -4.17
C LYS A 78 -16.43 -10.92 -4.63
N MET A 79 -15.55 -11.43 -3.78
CA MET A 79 -14.62 -12.51 -4.09
C MET A 79 -14.53 -13.50 -2.90
N PRO A 80 -15.64 -14.20 -2.59
CA PRO A 80 -15.65 -15.16 -1.49
C PRO A 80 -14.65 -16.29 -1.76
N ASP A 81 -14.15 -16.90 -0.68
CA ASP A 81 -13.22 -18.05 -0.71
C ASP A 81 -11.86 -17.79 -1.39
N LYS A 82 -11.49 -16.50 -1.57
CA LYS A 82 -10.20 -16.09 -2.10
C LYS A 82 -9.29 -15.55 -1.02
N ASP A 83 -8.00 -15.90 -1.08
CA ASP A 83 -6.97 -15.22 -0.29
C ASP A 83 -6.66 -13.86 -0.92
N LEU A 84 -7.35 -12.84 -0.42
CA LEU A 84 -7.21 -11.46 -0.86
C LEU A 84 -6.26 -10.71 0.06
N ARG A 85 -5.37 -9.94 -0.55
CA ARG A 85 -4.44 -9.07 0.17
C ARG A 85 -4.58 -7.63 -0.28
N ARG A 86 -4.10 -6.70 0.54
CA ARG A 86 -3.97 -5.29 0.17
C ARG A 86 -2.56 -4.80 0.47
N ILE A 87 -2.10 -3.85 -0.34
CA ILE A 87 -0.86 -3.13 -0.12
C ILE A 87 -1.20 -1.72 0.32
N ASP A 88 -0.58 -1.30 1.41
CA ASP A 88 -0.57 0.08 1.87
C ASP A 88 0.89 0.52 2.03
N LEU A 89 1.19 1.77 1.70
CA LEU A 89 2.54 2.32 1.81
C LEU A 89 2.54 3.84 1.97
N ALA A 90 3.56 4.33 2.67
CA ALA A 90 3.92 5.74 2.70
C ALA A 90 5.44 5.91 2.56
N ILE A 91 5.86 6.81 1.67
CA ILE A 91 7.23 7.35 1.70
C ILE A 91 7.18 8.59 2.58
N GLY A 92 7.78 8.49 3.77
CA GLY A 92 7.73 9.54 4.78
C GLY A 92 8.71 10.68 4.55
N GLU A 93 9.78 10.44 3.78
CA GLU A 93 10.77 11.47 3.44
C GLU A 93 10.35 12.16 2.13
N LYS A 94 9.82 13.38 2.25
CA LYS A 94 9.16 14.13 1.14
C LYS A 94 10.07 14.44 -0.03
N GLU A 95 11.35 14.68 0.24
CA GLU A 95 12.37 14.93 -0.78
C GLU A 95 12.58 13.75 -1.74
N LEU A 96 12.11 12.56 -1.35
CA LEU A 96 12.19 11.35 -2.16
C LEU A 96 10.92 11.06 -2.96
N TRP A 97 9.90 11.91 -2.87
CA TRP A 97 8.69 11.74 -3.66
C TRP A 97 8.95 11.97 -5.15
N GLY A 98 8.23 11.24 -6.00
CA GLY A 98 8.39 11.35 -7.45
C GLY A 98 9.54 10.54 -8.05
N HIS A 99 10.41 9.93 -7.24
CA HIS A 99 11.54 9.14 -7.70
C HIS A 99 11.26 7.66 -7.99
N GLY A 100 9.97 7.28 -8.02
CA GLY A 100 9.56 5.92 -8.39
C GLY A 100 9.59 4.90 -7.24
N LEU A 101 10.03 5.28 -6.05
CA LEU A 101 10.17 4.38 -4.89
C LEU A 101 8.86 3.66 -4.53
N GLY A 102 7.72 4.38 -4.53
CA GLY A 102 6.42 3.75 -4.29
C GLY A 102 6.08 2.67 -5.31
N THR A 103 6.41 2.91 -6.59
CA THR A 103 6.23 1.91 -7.65
C THR A 103 7.10 0.67 -7.43
N GLU A 104 8.37 0.87 -7.04
CA GLU A 104 9.28 -0.22 -6.72
C GLU A 104 8.79 -1.04 -5.53
N MET A 105 8.34 -0.38 -4.45
CA MET A 105 7.84 -1.07 -3.24
C MET A 105 6.58 -1.89 -3.54
N ILE A 106 5.63 -1.34 -4.31
CA ILE A 106 4.46 -2.09 -4.78
C ILE A 106 4.90 -3.34 -5.56
N GLY A 107 5.87 -3.22 -6.45
CA GLY A 107 6.40 -4.35 -7.21
C GLY A 107 7.01 -5.44 -6.33
N ILE A 108 7.80 -5.07 -5.32
CA ILE A 108 8.39 -6.01 -4.36
C ILE A 108 7.31 -6.73 -3.54
N LEU A 109 6.35 -5.99 -2.98
CA LEU A 109 5.26 -6.57 -2.20
C LEU A 109 4.32 -7.43 -3.06
N THR A 110 4.08 -7.04 -4.31
CA THR A 110 3.31 -7.82 -5.28
C THR A 110 3.99 -9.18 -5.55
N LYS A 111 5.28 -9.15 -5.81
CA LYS A 111 6.08 -10.37 -5.99
C LYS A 111 6.03 -11.26 -4.74
N PHE A 112 6.25 -10.69 -3.57
CA PHE A 112 6.18 -11.39 -2.29
C PHE A 112 4.81 -12.05 -2.08
N GLY A 113 3.72 -11.31 -2.31
CA GLY A 113 2.37 -11.82 -2.16
C GLY A 113 2.03 -12.97 -3.10
N PHE A 114 2.43 -12.90 -4.38
CA PHE A 114 2.12 -13.96 -5.33
C PHE A 114 3.11 -15.13 -5.30
N GLU A 115 4.40 -14.88 -5.11
CA GLU A 115 5.41 -15.92 -5.19
C GLU A 115 5.68 -16.62 -3.85
N THR A 116 5.58 -15.91 -2.73
CA THR A 116 5.83 -16.46 -1.40
C THR A 116 4.51 -16.81 -0.69
N GLU A 117 3.63 -15.84 -0.53
CA GLU A 117 2.36 -16.01 0.20
C GLU A 117 1.29 -16.75 -0.62
N LYS A 118 1.46 -16.86 -1.93
CA LYS A 118 0.55 -17.57 -2.82
C LYS A 118 -0.90 -17.06 -2.80
N CYS A 119 -1.13 -15.77 -2.50
CA CYS A 119 -2.46 -15.18 -2.48
C CYS A 119 -3.13 -15.16 -3.86
N ASP A 120 -4.45 -15.09 -3.92
CA ASP A 120 -5.23 -15.12 -5.18
C ASP A 120 -5.26 -13.77 -5.88
N ALA A 121 -5.35 -12.68 -5.11
CA ALA A 121 -5.34 -11.32 -5.64
C ALA A 121 -4.79 -10.32 -4.61
N ILE A 122 -4.21 -9.23 -5.15
CA ILE A 122 -3.71 -8.12 -4.36
C ILE A 122 -4.39 -6.83 -4.82
N PHE A 123 -4.74 -5.99 -3.86
CA PHE A 123 -5.43 -4.73 -4.08
C PHE A 123 -4.59 -3.53 -3.62
N GLY A 124 -4.75 -2.41 -4.34
CA GLY A 124 -4.57 -1.06 -3.81
C GLY A 124 -5.96 -0.50 -3.53
N CYS A 125 -6.29 -0.27 -2.26
CA CYS A 125 -7.64 0.08 -1.83
C CYS A 125 -7.78 1.56 -1.48
N SER A 126 -9.00 2.10 -1.66
CA SER A 126 -9.39 3.43 -1.20
C SER A 126 -8.42 4.54 -1.63
N ILE A 127 -7.91 4.46 -2.87
CA ILE A 127 -7.01 5.47 -3.41
C ILE A 127 -7.82 6.69 -3.79
N GLY A 128 -7.71 7.78 -3.02
CA GLY A 128 -8.45 9.01 -3.28
C GLY A 128 -8.07 9.68 -4.60
N ASP A 129 -9.04 10.34 -5.24
CA ASP A 129 -8.87 11.10 -6.49
C ASP A 129 -7.83 12.22 -6.36
N TYR A 130 -7.58 12.70 -5.14
CA TYR A 130 -6.51 13.65 -4.80
C TYR A 130 -5.10 13.04 -4.83
N ASN A 131 -4.95 11.70 -4.90
CA ASN A 131 -3.66 10.99 -4.90
C ASN A 131 -3.39 10.22 -6.21
N PRO A 132 -3.33 10.90 -7.37
CA PRO A 132 -3.09 10.25 -8.67
C PRO A 132 -1.70 9.59 -8.76
N ARG A 133 -0.76 9.96 -7.88
CA ARG A 133 0.58 9.33 -7.80
C ARG A 133 0.49 7.89 -7.32
N SER A 134 -0.30 7.64 -6.27
CA SER A 134 -0.53 6.30 -5.76
C SER A 134 -1.18 5.43 -6.83
N ARG A 135 -2.28 5.89 -7.44
CA ARG A 135 -2.98 5.18 -8.51
C ARG A 135 -2.01 4.77 -9.64
N ARG A 136 -1.24 5.73 -10.17
CA ARG A 136 -0.25 5.45 -11.23
C ARG A 136 0.83 4.46 -10.81
N SER A 137 1.22 4.43 -9.55
CA SER A 137 2.22 3.47 -9.05
C SER A 137 1.70 2.04 -9.06
N PHE A 138 0.44 1.82 -8.73
CA PHE A 138 -0.22 0.52 -8.89
C PHE A 138 -0.40 0.15 -10.36
N GLU A 139 -0.91 1.06 -11.20
CA GLU A 139 -1.12 0.83 -12.64
C GLU A 139 0.19 0.43 -13.35
N LYS A 140 1.33 1.05 -13.01
CA LYS A 140 2.65 0.66 -13.52
C LYS A 140 3.08 -0.76 -13.14
N ASN A 141 2.52 -1.32 -12.08
CA ASN A 141 2.73 -2.70 -11.67
C ASN A 141 1.68 -3.67 -12.23
N GLY A 142 0.86 -3.22 -13.19
CA GLY A 142 -0.12 -4.05 -13.88
C GLY A 142 -1.47 -4.18 -13.17
N TYR A 143 -1.71 -3.37 -12.14
CA TYR A 143 -3.03 -3.29 -11.51
C TYR A 143 -4.02 -2.57 -12.43
N SER A 144 -5.26 -3.04 -12.44
CA SER A 144 -6.37 -2.44 -13.18
C SER A 144 -7.47 -1.98 -12.24
N LEU A 145 -8.30 -1.06 -12.70
CA LEU A 145 -9.45 -0.57 -11.95
C LEU A 145 -10.42 -1.72 -11.66
N PHE A 146 -10.77 -1.88 -10.38
CA PHE A 146 -11.77 -2.83 -9.90
C PHE A 146 -13.08 -2.16 -9.56
N ALA A 147 -13.02 -1.02 -8.84
CA ALA A 147 -14.20 -0.25 -8.44
C ALA A 147 -13.88 1.23 -8.25
N GLU A 148 -14.91 2.05 -8.47
CA GLU A 148 -14.97 3.45 -8.08
C GLU A 148 -16.00 3.60 -6.97
N ASN A 149 -15.61 4.20 -5.86
CA ASN A 149 -16.46 4.37 -4.69
C ASN A 149 -16.69 5.86 -4.49
N ILE A 150 -17.90 6.34 -4.81
CA ILE A 150 -18.29 7.74 -4.58
C ILE A 150 -18.38 7.98 -3.09
N GLN A 151 -17.74 9.01 -2.62
CA GLN A 151 -17.69 9.37 -1.21
C GLN A 151 -18.77 10.41 -0.86
N PRO A 152 -19.28 10.40 0.39
CA PRO A 152 -20.19 11.43 0.87
C PRO A 152 -19.61 12.84 0.76
N GLU A 153 -20.48 13.84 0.62
CA GLU A 153 -20.08 15.24 0.64
C GLU A 153 -19.38 15.60 1.96
N GLY A 154 -18.31 16.37 1.89
CA GLY A 154 -17.46 16.71 3.02
C GLY A 154 -16.28 15.77 3.25
N ASN A 155 -16.25 14.60 2.62
CA ASN A 155 -15.06 13.76 2.65
C ASN A 155 -13.92 14.38 1.83
N LYS A 156 -12.69 14.04 2.19
CA LYS A 156 -11.48 14.50 1.51
C LYS A 156 -11.43 14.05 0.05
N ALA A 157 -11.71 12.78 -0.23
CA ALA A 157 -11.88 12.28 -1.58
C ALA A 157 -13.34 12.47 -2.03
N LYS A 158 -13.57 12.78 -3.29
CA LYS A 158 -14.88 12.66 -3.94
C LYS A 158 -15.10 11.24 -4.47
N ILE A 159 -14.03 10.63 -4.96
CA ILE A 159 -13.99 9.26 -5.47
C ILE A 159 -12.78 8.56 -4.89
N GLU A 160 -12.98 7.34 -4.41
CA GLU A 160 -11.91 6.41 -4.07
C GLU A 160 -11.88 5.27 -5.07
N PHE A 161 -10.67 4.91 -5.49
CA PHE A 161 -10.43 3.83 -6.44
C PHE A 161 -9.93 2.59 -5.72
N ASP A 162 -10.49 1.43 -6.06
CA ASP A 162 -9.92 0.13 -5.74
C ASP A 162 -9.29 -0.44 -7.01
N LEU A 163 -8.02 -0.77 -6.96
CA LEU A 163 -7.27 -1.40 -8.04
C LEU A 163 -6.96 -2.85 -7.66
N ILE A 164 -6.93 -3.73 -8.65
CA ILE A 164 -6.68 -5.16 -8.46
C ILE A 164 -5.60 -5.68 -9.40
N LEU A 165 -4.78 -6.59 -8.91
CA LEU A 165 -4.01 -7.53 -9.70
C LEU A 165 -4.31 -8.95 -9.23
N THR A 166 -4.78 -9.82 -10.13
CA THR A 166 -4.99 -11.25 -9.82
C THR A 166 -3.73 -12.04 -10.09
N ARG A 167 -3.57 -13.19 -9.40
CA ARG A 167 -2.45 -14.13 -9.68
C ARG A 167 -2.38 -14.50 -11.15
N LYS A 168 -3.51 -14.77 -11.80
CA LYS A 168 -3.55 -15.10 -13.22
C LYS A 168 -2.92 -14.01 -14.08
N ASN A 169 -3.30 -12.75 -13.84
CA ASN A 169 -2.77 -11.63 -14.60
C ASN A 169 -1.28 -11.38 -14.30
N TYR A 170 -0.86 -11.54 -13.03
CA TYR A 170 0.55 -11.46 -12.63
C TYR A 170 1.41 -12.47 -13.40
N LEU A 171 1.00 -13.73 -13.48
CA LEU A 171 1.71 -14.77 -14.22
C LEU A 171 1.79 -14.46 -15.72
N CYS A 172 0.73 -13.90 -16.31
CA CYS A 172 0.76 -13.48 -17.71
C CYS A 172 1.78 -12.36 -17.95
N LEU A 173 1.82 -11.34 -17.07
CA LEU A 173 2.75 -10.21 -17.17
C LEU A 173 4.21 -10.67 -17.04
N THR A 174 4.51 -11.53 -16.07
CA THR A 174 5.87 -12.03 -15.84
C THR A 174 6.34 -12.93 -17.00
N ALA A 175 5.46 -13.75 -17.57
CA ALA A 175 5.79 -14.57 -18.73
C ALA A 175 6.12 -13.74 -19.99
N GLN A 176 5.44 -12.60 -20.19
CA GLN A 176 5.73 -11.68 -21.30
C GLN A 176 7.09 -10.99 -21.12
N THR A 177 7.43 -10.59 -19.90
CA THR A 177 8.71 -9.93 -19.59
C THR A 177 9.91 -10.86 -19.84
N HIS A 178 9.76 -12.15 -19.63
CA HIS A 178 10.81 -13.14 -19.90
C HIS A 178 11.01 -13.38 -21.40
N ARG A 179 9.95 -13.30 -22.22
CA ARG A 179 10.04 -13.48 -23.68
C ARG A 179 10.69 -12.31 -24.41
N THR A 180 10.60 -11.10 -23.85
CA THR A 180 11.19 -9.88 -24.45
C THR A 180 12.68 -9.71 -24.14
N LYS A 181 13.20 -10.50 -23.19
CA LYS A 181 14.63 -10.46 -22.76
C LYS A 181 15.47 -11.65 -23.32
N ALA A 182 14.84 -12.58 -23.99
CA ALA A 182 15.47 -13.71 -24.67
C ALA A 182 15.58 -13.48 -26.18
#